data_3f0267050a4955cceecf30d68306c212
#
_entry.id   3f0267050a4955cceecf30d68306c212
#
_cell.length_a   1.000
_cell.length_b   1.000
_cell.length_c   1.000
_cell.angle_alpha   90.00
_cell.angle_beta   90.00
_cell.angle_gamma   90.00
#
_symmetry.space_group_name_H-M   'P 1'
#
loop_
_entity.id
_entity.type
_entity.pdbx_description
1 polymer ?
#
loop_
_entity_poly.entity_id
_entity_poly.type
_entity_poly.pdbx_seq_one_letter_code
_entity_poly.pdbx_strand_id
1 'polypeptide(L)'
;MNSWDCFDTLIARLYFHPKTVFDEVGRRIGDPDFRTKRVHAEKASNKTYEDIYARLPGIDPQIELDVELEHNFAINENIIQVKDGDLILSDMYLPADFIMKMLRNVGMGRDVDIIVTPNGKKKGWIWDEVKSKYNIENHYGDNMKSDVLSAKANGVNGIHYNRHELNDIERMVYKHDKQL
;
A
#
# COMPACT_ATOMS: atom_id res chain seq x y z
N MET A 1 1.46 7.66 20.61
CA MET A 1 1.00 7.89 19.23
C MET A 1 0.65 6.57 18.57
N ASN A 2 -0.09 6.59 17.47
CA ASN A 2 -0.40 5.40 16.70
C ASN A 2 0.38 5.37 15.38
N SER A 3 0.51 4.19 14.81
CA SER A 3 0.89 4.03 13.41
C SER A 3 -0.20 3.29 12.63
N TRP A 4 -0.28 3.58 11.34
CA TRP A 4 -1.33 3.10 10.45
C TRP A 4 -0.70 2.51 9.19
N ASP A 5 -1.14 1.32 8.78
CA ASP A 5 -0.93 0.90 7.40
C ASP A 5 -1.74 1.79 6.46
N CYS A 6 -1.38 1.83 5.18
CA CYS A 6 -2.01 2.73 4.22
C CYS A 6 -3.10 2.03 3.40
N PHE A 7 -2.69 1.08 2.54
CA PHE A 7 -3.60 0.42 1.63
C PHE A 7 -4.49 -0.60 2.37
N ASP A 8 -5.76 -0.64 2.00
CA ASP A 8 -6.81 -1.45 2.63
C ASP A 8 -7.03 -1.19 4.14
N THR A 9 -6.38 -0.12 4.65
CA THR A 9 -6.53 0.38 6.02
C THR A 9 -7.00 1.83 6.06
N LEU A 10 -6.33 2.76 5.39
CA LEU A 10 -6.72 4.17 5.28
C LEU A 10 -7.34 4.51 3.93
N ILE A 11 -6.83 3.93 2.88
CA ILE A 11 -7.35 4.04 1.51
C ILE A 11 -7.50 2.66 0.89
N ALA A 12 -8.44 2.52 -0.02
CA ALA A 12 -8.59 1.31 -0.82
C ALA A 12 -8.71 1.66 -2.31
N ARG A 13 -8.36 0.71 -3.17
CA ARG A 13 -8.51 0.85 -4.61
C ARG A 13 -9.94 0.51 -5.03
N LEU A 14 -10.43 1.17 -6.08
CA LEU A 14 -11.69 0.81 -6.73
C LEU A 14 -11.61 -0.53 -7.47
N TYR A 15 -10.42 -1.05 -7.67
CA TYR A 15 -10.18 -2.34 -8.28
C TYR A 15 -10.22 -3.47 -7.27
N PHE A 16 -10.91 -4.55 -7.62
CA PHE A 16 -10.97 -5.76 -6.79
C PHE A 16 -9.60 -6.42 -6.60
N HIS A 17 -8.75 -6.41 -7.64
CA HIS A 17 -7.40 -6.93 -7.59
C HIS A 17 -6.37 -5.80 -7.79
N PRO A 18 -5.36 -5.65 -6.90
CA PRO A 18 -4.38 -4.57 -6.98
C PRO A 18 -3.67 -4.45 -8.34
N LYS A 19 -3.39 -5.58 -8.99
CA LYS A 19 -2.72 -5.60 -10.30
C LYS A 19 -3.58 -5.11 -11.47
N THR A 20 -4.89 -4.89 -11.26
CA THR A 20 -5.75 -4.26 -12.27
C THR A 20 -5.32 -2.83 -12.59
N VAL A 21 -4.59 -2.17 -11.67
CA VAL A 21 -3.90 -0.91 -11.98
C VAL A 21 -2.99 -1.07 -13.19
N PHE A 22 -2.25 -2.19 -13.29
CA PHE A 22 -1.33 -2.43 -14.42
C PHE A 22 -2.08 -2.73 -15.72
N ASP A 23 -3.27 -3.35 -15.66
CA ASP A 23 -4.11 -3.56 -16.83
C ASP A 23 -4.60 -2.22 -17.38
N GLU A 24 -5.01 -1.29 -16.49
CA GLU A 24 -5.43 0.05 -16.90
C GLU A 24 -4.27 0.87 -17.48
N VAL A 25 -3.08 0.78 -16.90
CA VAL A 25 -1.88 1.38 -17.49
C VAL A 25 -1.64 0.82 -18.89
N GLY A 26 -1.67 -0.52 -19.04
CA GLY A 26 -1.52 -1.20 -20.32
C GLY A 26 -2.52 -0.72 -21.38
N ARG A 27 -3.78 -0.55 -20.97
CA ARG A 27 -4.84 0.00 -21.84
C ARG A 27 -4.50 1.43 -22.31
N ARG A 28 -4.00 2.28 -21.42
CA ARG A 28 -3.65 3.68 -21.73
C ARG A 28 -2.48 3.81 -22.69
N ILE A 29 -1.49 2.92 -22.58
CA ILE A 29 -0.30 2.94 -23.43
C ILE A 29 -0.42 2.03 -24.67
N GLY A 30 -1.53 1.30 -24.82
CA GLY A 30 -1.73 0.36 -25.93
C GLY A 30 -0.88 -0.91 -25.84
N ASP A 31 -0.47 -1.34 -24.66
CA ASP A 31 0.32 -2.55 -24.41
C ASP A 31 -0.47 -3.58 -23.57
N PRO A 32 -1.10 -4.58 -24.21
CA PRO A 32 -1.90 -5.58 -23.50
C PRO A 32 -1.07 -6.48 -22.57
N ASP A 33 0.25 -6.56 -22.78
CA ASP A 33 1.16 -7.37 -21.95
C ASP A 33 1.80 -6.58 -20.80
N PHE A 34 1.45 -5.31 -20.62
CA PHE A 34 2.07 -4.43 -19.64
C PHE A 34 2.04 -5.01 -18.21
N ARG A 35 0.91 -5.58 -17.78
CA ARG A 35 0.80 -6.21 -16.45
C ARG A 35 1.92 -7.24 -16.22
N THR A 36 2.17 -8.12 -17.20
CA THR A 36 3.23 -9.13 -17.11
C THR A 36 4.60 -8.49 -17.03
N LYS A 37 4.88 -7.52 -17.90
CA LYS A 37 6.14 -6.76 -17.90
C LYS A 37 6.39 -6.03 -16.59
N ARG A 38 5.36 -5.35 -16.08
CA ARG A 38 5.42 -4.59 -14.82
C ARG A 38 5.71 -5.49 -13.61
N VAL A 39 5.03 -6.66 -13.53
CA VAL A 39 5.25 -7.65 -12.47
C VAL A 39 6.66 -8.24 -12.55
N HIS A 40 7.18 -8.51 -13.76
CA HIS A 40 8.55 -8.98 -13.93
C HIS A 40 9.58 -7.93 -13.53
N ALA A 41 9.38 -6.66 -13.93
CA ALA A 41 10.23 -5.55 -13.54
C ALA A 41 10.29 -5.40 -12.01
N GLU A 42 9.15 -5.47 -11.33
CA GLU A 42 9.09 -5.42 -9.87
C GLU A 42 9.84 -6.59 -9.20
N LYS A 43 9.68 -7.81 -9.70
CA LYS A 43 10.40 -8.99 -9.17
C LYS A 43 11.91 -8.86 -9.31
N ALA A 44 12.38 -8.26 -10.42
CA ALA A 44 13.79 -8.08 -10.73
C ALA A 44 14.42 -6.86 -10.04
N SER A 45 13.61 -5.95 -9.49
CA SER A 45 14.01 -4.68 -8.90
C SER A 45 14.36 -4.81 -7.40
N ASN A 46 14.91 -3.71 -6.84
CA ASN A 46 15.06 -3.51 -5.40
C ASN A 46 13.73 -3.12 -4.71
N LYS A 47 12.60 -3.15 -5.43
CA LYS A 47 11.25 -2.77 -4.98
C LYS A 47 11.02 -1.28 -4.75
N THR A 48 11.89 -0.41 -5.24
CA THR A 48 11.60 1.02 -5.33
C THR A 48 10.90 1.33 -6.65
N TYR A 49 10.03 2.33 -6.66
CA TYR A 49 9.30 2.75 -7.86
C TYR A 49 10.25 3.13 -9.00
N GLU A 50 11.29 3.87 -8.66
CA GLU A 50 12.32 4.29 -9.61
C GLU A 50 13.04 3.09 -10.27
N ASP A 51 13.50 2.10 -9.48
CA ASP A 51 14.21 0.93 -10.03
C ASP A 51 13.28 0.01 -10.83
N ILE A 52 12.00 -0.06 -10.46
CA ILE A 52 10.98 -0.78 -11.24
C ILE A 52 10.87 -0.16 -12.63
N TYR A 53 10.70 1.17 -12.71
CA TYR A 53 10.50 1.85 -13.99
C TYR A 53 11.78 2.02 -14.80
N ALA A 54 12.97 1.99 -14.18
CA ALA A 54 14.24 1.88 -14.89
C ALA A 54 14.33 0.59 -15.73
N ARG A 55 13.52 -0.43 -15.41
CA ARG A 55 13.42 -1.72 -16.13
C ARG A 55 12.30 -1.75 -17.17
N LEU A 56 11.59 -0.65 -17.36
CA LEU A 56 10.49 -0.48 -18.30
C LEU A 56 10.78 0.68 -19.27
N PRO A 57 11.82 0.54 -20.11
CA PRO A 57 12.24 1.62 -20.99
C PRO A 57 11.12 2.07 -21.92
N GLY A 58 10.98 3.39 -22.10
CA GLY A 58 9.95 4.00 -22.95
C GLY A 58 8.55 4.08 -22.35
N ILE A 59 8.37 3.64 -21.11
CA ILE A 59 7.09 3.79 -20.39
C ILE A 59 7.20 4.97 -19.43
N ASP A 60 6.26 5.91 -19.53
CA ASP A 60 6.17 7.02 -18.60
C ASP A 60 5.64 6.53 -17.22
N PRO A 61 6.44 6.61 -16.16
CA PRO A 61 6.00 6.19 -14.82
C PRO A 61 4.82 7.00 -14.29
N GLN A 62 4.61 8.23 -14.76
CA GLN A 62 3.50 9.07 -14.30
C GLN A 62 2.14 8.44 -14.59
N ILE A 63 2.01 7.63 -15.62
CA ILE A 63 0.73 7.00 -16.00
C ILE A 63 0.24 6.05 -14.90
N GLU A 64 1.12 5.24 -14.26
CA GLU A 64 0.72 4.38 -13.13
C GLU A 64 0.30 5.23 -11.92
N LEU A 65 1.02 6.31 -11.63
CA LEU A 65 0.67 7.22 -10.54
C LEU A 65 -0.69 7.89 -10.77
N ASP A 66 -0.98 8.29 -12.00
CA ASP A 66 -2.27 8.88 -12.34
C ASP A 66 -3.42 7.87 -12.16
N VAL A 67 -3.22 6.62 -12.58
CA VAL A 67 -4.21 5.53 -12.37
C VAL A 67 -4.44 5.28 -10.89
N GLU A 68 -3.38 5.21 -10.07
CA GLU A 68 -3.50 5.03 -8.63
C GLU A 68 -4.28 6.19 -7.99
N LEU A 69 -4.01 7.43 -8.39
CA LEU A 69 -4.66 8.61 -7.83
C LEU A 69 -6.14 8.71 -8.22
N GLU A 70 -6.50 8.30 -9.44
CA GLU A 70 -7.87 8.34 -9.96
C GLU A 70 -8.77 7.24 -9.37
N HIS A 71 -8.19 6.12 -8.91
CA HIS A 71 -8.93 4.91 -8.58
C HIS A 71 -8.78 4.48 -7.12
N ASN A 72 -8.68 5.45 -6.21
CA ASN A 72 -8.68 5.19 -4.78
C ASN A 72 -9.81 5.95 -4.07
N PHE A 73 -10.16 5.49 -2.88
CA PHE A 73 -11.11 6.14 -2.00
C PHE A 73 -10.71 6.00 -0.53
N ALA A 74 -11.23 6.90 0.31
CA ALA A 74 -10.99 6.88 1.74
C ALA A 74 -11.74 5.75 2.45
N ILE A 75 -11.07 5.09 3.38
CA ILE A 75 -11.71 4.31 4.43
C ILE A 75 -12.01 5.29 5.56
N ASN A 76 -13.15 6.00 5.44
CA ASN A 76 -13.47 7.16 6.27
C ASN A 76 -13.45 6.86 7.77
N GLU A 77 -13.90 5.68 8.18
CA GLU A 77 -13.93 5.29 9.59
C GLU A 77 -12.54 5.23 10.24
N ASN A 78 -11.50 5.01 9.46
CA ASN A 78 -10.11 5.03 9.92
C ASN A 78 -9.45 6.39 9.70
N ILE A 79 -9.68 7.04 8.56
CA ILE A 79 -9.15 8.38 8.27
C ILE A 79 -9.48 9.38 9.38
N ILE A 80 -10.72 9.36 9.90
CA ILE A 80 -11.14 10.28 10.97
C ILE A 80 -10.47 10.00 12.31
N GLN A 81 -9.89 8.82 12.52
CA GLN A 81 -9.18 8.45 13.75
C GLN A 81 -7.70 8.84 13.73
N VAL A 82 -7.13 9.12 12.56
CA VAL A 82 -5.74 9.58 12.44
C VAL A 82 -5.58 10.93 13.12
N LYS A 83 -4.53 11.09 13.90
CA LYS A 83 -4.21 12.32 14.64
C LYS A 83 -2.93 12.95 14.13
N ASP A 84 -2.80 14.24 14.39
CA ASP A 84 -1.54 14.92 14.12
C ASP A 84 -0.41 14.28 14.95
N GLY A 85 0.72 14.03 14.30
CA GLY A 85 1.85 13.32 14.87
C GLY A 85 1.79 11.79 14.76
N ASP A 86 0.72 11.20 14.23
CA ASP A 86 0.70 9.76 13.92
C ASP A 86 1.65 9.41 12.77
N LEU A 87 2.00 8.14 12.64
CA LEU A 87 2.88 7.62 11.60
C LEU A 87 2.09 6.77 10.60
N ILE A 88 2.27 7.03 9.31
CA ILE A 88 1.86 6.09 8.25
C ILE A 88 3.04 5.18 7.92
N LEU A 89 2.85 3.87 8.02
CA LEU A 89 3.88 2.87 7.79
C LEU A 89 3.41 1.83 6.77
N SER A 90 3.90 1.92 5.54
CA SER A 90 3.42 1.11 4.42
C SER A 90 4.50 0.23 3.82
N ASP A 91 4.19 -1.06 3.62
CA ASP A 91 5.00 -1.99 2.84
C ASP A 91 4.60 -1.90 1.36
N MET A 92 5.15 -0.89 0.67
CA MET A 92 4.77 -0.54 -0.70
C MET A 92 6.00 -0.12 -1.52
N TYR A 93 5.85 -0.09 -2.83
CA TYR A 93 6.87 0.41 -3.78
C TYR A 93 6.65 1.87 -4.19
N LEU A 94 5.45 2.42 -3.97
CA LEU A 94 5.13 3.81 -4.32
C LEU A 94 5.93 4.80 -3.46
N PRO A 95 6.35 5.95 -4.02
CA PRO A 95 7.06 6.97 -3.26
C PRO A 95 6.22 7.52 -2.09
N ALA A 96 6.88 7.85 -0.99
CA ALA A 96 6.21 8.34 0.22
C ALA A 96 5.44 9.64 0.00
N ASP A 97 6.01 10.58 -0.75
CA ASP A 97 5.37 11.84 -1.14
C ASP A 97 4.12 11.62 -2.00
N PHE A 98 4.16 10.62 -2.86
CA PHE A 98 3.00 10.25 -3.67
C PHE A 98 1.89 9.62 -2.81
N ILE A 99 2.21 8.72 -1.89
CA ILE A 99 1.23 8.16 -0.95
C ILE A 99 0.61 9.29 -0.09
N MET A 100 1.41 10.25 0.35
CA MET A 100 0.90 11.44 1.04
C MET A 100 -0.08 12.21 0.15
N LYS A 101 0.24 12.40 -1.13
CA LYS A 101 -0.67 13.03 -2.11
C LYS A 101 -1.98 12.26 -2.24
N MET A 102 -1.95 10.93 -2.30
CA MET A 102 -3.15 10.09 -2.33
C MET A 102 -4.02 10.31 -1.08
N LEU A 103 -3.42 10.30 0.11
CA LEU A 103 -4.11 10.54 1.37
C LEU A 103 -4.74 11.95 1.42
N ARG A 104 -4.01 12.97 0.98
CA ARG A 104 -4.54 14.35 0.88
C ARG A 104 -5.71 14.45 -0.10
N ASN A 105 -5.61 13.77 -1.23
CA ASN A 105 -6.66 13.77 -2.27
C ASN A 105 -7.98 13.16 -1.77
N VAL A 106 -7.94 12.21 -0.85
CA VAL A 106 -9.13 11.61 -0.23
C VAL A 106 -9.58 12.31 1.05
N GLY A 107 -9.00 13.47 1.39
CA GLY A 107 -9.45 14.33 2.48
C GLY A 107 -8.74 14.15 3.82
N MET A 108 -7.65 13.39 3.91
CA MET A 108 -6.86 13.28 5.14
C MET A 108 -6.05 14.57 5.35
N GLY A 109 -6.49 15.41 6.30
CA GLY A 109 -5.91 16.74 6.58
C GLY A 109 -4.92 16.77 7.75
N ARG A 110 -4.56 15.62 8.33
CA ARG A 110 -3.68 15.56 9.50
C ARG A 110 -2.22 15.73 9.15
N ASP A 111 -1.45 16.29 10.07
CA ASP A 111 0.01 16.37 9.97
C ASP A 111 0.60 15.07 10.50
N VAL A 112 1.13 14.24 9.60
CA VAL A 112 1.62 12.90 9.89
C VAL A 112 2.95 12.65 9.20
N ASP A 113 3.78 11.83 9.83
CA ASP A 113 4.96 11.28 9.17
C ASP A 113 4.59 10.06 8.31
N ILE A 114 5.40 9.78 7.30
CA ILE A 114 5.21 8.60 6.44
C ILE A 114 6.53 7.89 6.21
N ILE A 115 6.50 6.57 6.41
CA ILE A 115 7.60 5.66 6.07
C ILE A 115 7.07 4.61 5.11
N VAL A 116 7.75 4.47 3.98
CA VAL A 116 7.46 3.45 2.97
C VAL A 116 8.66 2.53 2.85
N THR A 117 8.43 1.24 2.97
CA THR A 117 9.49 0.24 2.88
C THR A 117 9.04 -0.97 2.07
N PRO A 118 9.88 -1.53 1.21
CA PRO A 118 9.56 -2.80 0.56
C PRO A 118 9.72 -3.97 1.56
N ASN A 119 8.59 -4.47 2.08
CA ASN A 119 8.51 -5.60 3.03
C ASN A 119 9.17 -5.37 4.41
N GLY A 120 9.32 -4.15 4.87
CA GLY A 120 9.95 -3.85 6.16
C GLY A 120 9.15 -4.35 7.35
N LYS A 121 7.82 -4.16 7.33
CA LYS A 121 6.89 -4.69 8.33
C LYS A 121 6.84 -6.22 8.27
N LYS A 122 6.65 -6.77 7.09
CA LYS A 122 6.56 -8.22 6.87
C LYS A 122 7.79 -8.97 7.38
N LYS A 123 8.99 -8.42 7.17
CA LYS A 123 10.26 -8.98 7.62
C LYS A 123 10.64 -8.58 9.05
N GLY A 124 9.96 -7.58 9.62
CA GLY A 124 10.12 -7.13 11.00
C GLY A 124 11.27 -6.14 11.24
N TRP A 125 12.17 -5.93 10.29
CA TRP A 125 13.36 -5.09 10.49
C TRP A 125 13.06 -3.60 10.68
N ILE A 126 11.94 -3.10 10.14
CA ILE A 126 11.57 -1.69 10.25
C ILE A 126 11.21 -1.29 11.69
N TRP A 127 10.74 -2.21 12.51
CA TRP A 127 10.24 -1.90 13.85
C TRP A 127 11.31 -1.33 14.78
N ASP A 128 12.55 -1.77 14.66
CA ASP A 128 13.65 -1.20 15.46
C ASP A 128 13.93 0.24 15.06
N GLU A 129 13.93 0.56 13.78
CA GLU A 129 14.05 1.93 13.29
C GLU A 129 12.88 2.80 13.76
N VAL A 130 11.66 2.32 13.60
CA VAL A 130 10.44 3.03 14.03
C VAL A 130 10.47 3.32 15.53
N LYS A 131 10.74 2.31 16.36
CA LYS A 131 10.80 2.49 17.82
C LYS A 131 11.94 3.42 18.29
N SER A 132 13.01 3.52 17.52
CA SER A 132 14.11 4.45 17.85
C SER A 132 13.72 5.93 17.67
N LYS A 133 12.73 6.20 16.83
CA LYS A 133 12.29 7.56 16.47
C LYS A 133 10.93 7.92 17.06
N TYR A 134 10.05 6.94 17.23
CA TYR A 134 8.65 7.13 17.58
C TYR A 134 8.24 6.25 18.76
N ASN A 135 7.42 6.81 19.65
CA ASN A 135 6.77 6.06 20.72
C ASN A 135 5.41 5.52 20.27
N ILE A 136 5.43 4.42 19.51
CA ILE A 136 4.23 3.80 18.96
C ILE A 136 3.58 2.89 20.01
N GLU A 137 2.31 3.16 20.32
CA GLU A 137 1.47 2.31 21.19
C GLU A 137 0.77 1.23 20.38
N ASN A 138 0.09 1.65 19.32
CA ASN A 138 -0.72 0.78 18.49
C ASN A 138 -0.33 0.92 17.02
N HIS A 139 -0.34 -0.20 16.30
CA HIS A 139 -0.29 -0.24 14.83
C HIS A 139 -1.56 -0.87 14.28
N TYR A 140 -2.25 -0.14 13.42
CA TYR A 140 -3.48 -0.59 12.77
C TYR A 140 -3.19 -1.01 11.33
N GLY A 141 -3.67 -2.19 10.92
CA GLY A 141 -3.52 -2.65 9.54
C GLY A 141 -4.39 -3.85 9.22
N ASP A 142 -4.57 -4.09 7.91
CA ASP A 142 -5.42 -5.17 7.40
C ASP A 142 -4.70 -6.51 7.31
N ASN A 143 -3.37 -6.50 7.19
CA ASN A 143 -2.59 -7.71 7.01
C ASN A 143 -2.17 -8.35 8.33
N MET A 144 -2.79 -9.50 8.66
CA MET A 144 -2.51 -10.22 9.90
C MET A 144 -1.02 -10.49 10.13
N LYS A 145 -0.24 -10.79 9.09
CA LYS A 145 1.19 -11.14 9.25
C LYS A 145 2.07 -9.91 9.42
N SER A 146 1.93 -8.93 8.52
CA SER A 146 2.80 -7.74 8.51
C SER A 146 2.39 -6.70 9.55
N ASP A 147 1.10 -6.51 9.79
CA ASP A 147 0.63 -5.42 10.64
C ASP A 147 0.33 -5.87 12.06
N VAL A 148 -0.15 -7.11 12.25
CA VAL A 148 -0.53 -7.57 13.59
C VAL A 148 0.56 -8.42 14.23
N LEU A 149 0.91 -9.53 13.61
CA LEU A 149 1.86 -10.48 14.22
C LEU A 149 3.28 -9.92 14.25
N SER A 150 3.72 -9.27 13.17
CA SER A 150 5.06 -8.65 13.13
C SER A 150 5.18 -7.50 14.13
N ALA A 151 4.16 -6.63 14.23
CA ALA A 151 4.13 -5.57 15.24
C ALA A 151 4.23 -6.14 16.66
N LYS A 152 3.38 -7.12 17.00
CA LYS A 152 3.39 -7.78 18.33
C LYS A 152 4.71 -8.44 18.65
N ALA A 153 5.32 -9.13 17.69
CA ALA A 153 6.64 -9.76 17.88
C ALA A 153 7.74 -8.74 18.19
N ASN A 154 7.53 -7.47 17.82
CA ASN A 154 8.46 -6.36 18.06
C ASN A 154 8.01 -5.41 19.18
N GLY A 155 7.03 -5.81 20.00
CA GLY A 155 6.61 -5.04 21.19
C GLY A 155 5.67 -3.88 20.90
N VAL A 156 5.06 -3.82 19.71
CA VAL A 156 4.02 -2.86 19.33
C VAL A 156 2.66 -3.56 19.35
N ASN A 157 1.63 -2.93 19.90
CA ASN A 157 0.29 -3.51 19.90
C ASN A 157 -0.33 -3.47 18.50
N GLY A 158 -0.26 -4.59 17.76
CA GLY A 158 -0.86 -4.74 16.44
C GLY A 158 -2.37 -4.96 16.53
N ILE A 159 -3.15 -4.10 15.88
CA ILE A 159 -4.62 -4.13 15.84
C ILE A 159 -5.07 -4.45 14.43
N HIS A 160 -5.79 -5.56 14.29
CA HIS A 160 -6.28 -6.01 12.99
C HIS A 160 -7.50 -5.21 12.53
N TYR A 161 -7.41 -4.63 11.34
CA TYR A 161 -8.54 -4.06 10.63
C TYR A 161 -9.05 -5.05 9.58
N ASN A 162 -10.12 -5.76 9.87
CA ASN A 162 -10.59 -6.90 9.09
C ASN A 162 -11.90 -6.68 8.31
N ARG A 163 -12.37 -5.44 8.17
CA ARG A 163 -13.65 -5.13 7.50
C ARG A 163 -13.65 -5.37 5.99
N HIS A 164 -12.47 -5.51 5.39
CA HIS A 164 -12.32 -5.84 3.98
C HIS A 164 -11.95 -7.31 3.75
N GLU A 165 -12.15 -8.18 4.74
CA GLU A 165 -12.01 -9.60 4.51
C GLU A 165 -13.05 -10.08 3.50
N LEU A 166 -12.56 -10.70 2.43
CA LEU A 166 -13.40 -11.26 1.39
C LEU A 166 -14.28 -12.38 1.96
N ASN A 167 -15.57 -12.35 1.65
CA ASN A 167 -16.45 -13.50 1.87
C ASN A 167 -16.08 -14.65 0.91
N ASP A 168 -16.72 -15.81 1.04
CA ASP A 168 -16.36 -17.01 0.25
C ASP A 168 -16.57 -16.81 -1.25
N ILE A 169 -17.63 -16.10 -1.65
CA ILE A 169 -17.90 -15.79 -3.07
C ILE A 169 -16.84 -14.84 -3.61
N GLU A 170 -16.52 -13.80 -2.88
CA GLU A 170 -15.49 -12.83 -3.25
C GLU A 170 -14.11 -13.50 -3.36
N ARG A 171 -13.78 -14.43 -2.45
CA ARG A 171 -12.55 -15.22 -2.52
C ARG A 171 -12.50 -16.11 -3.76
N MET A 172 -13.64 -16.68 -4.18
CA MET A 172 -13.72 -17.47 -5.41
C MET A 172 -13.46 -16.60 -6.64
N VAL A 173 -14.12 -15.42 -6.72
CA VAL A 173 -13.92 -14.45 -7.81
C VAL A 173 -12.46 -13.99 -7.83
N TYR A 174 -11.90 -13.63 -6.68
CA TYR A 174 -10.51 -13.19 -6.55
C TYR A 174 -9.50 -14.24 -7.02
N LYS A 175 -9.75 -15.53 -6.70
CA LYS A 175 -8.89 -16.62 -7.17
C LYS A 175 -8.99 -16.80 -8.69
N HIS A 176 -10.19 -16.65 -9.25
CA HIS A 176 -10.41 -16.76 -10.69
C HIS A 176 -9.72 -15.63 -11.44
N ASP A 177 -9.87 -14.39 -10.97
CA ASP A 177 -9.23 -13.21 -11.54
C ASP A 177 -7.69 -13.30 -11.55
N LYS A 178 -7.10 -14.01 -10.56
CA LYS A 178 -5.65 -14.28 -10.56
C LYS A 178 -5.17 -15.24 -11.64
N GLN A 179 -6.07 -16.02 -12.22
CA GLN A 179 -5.75 -17.01 -13.25
C GLN A 179 -5.88 -16.43 -14.66
N LEU A 180 -6.54 -15.29 -14.79
CA LEU A 180 -6.66 -14.52 -16.02
C LEU A 180 -5.51 -13.53 -16.13
#